data_11457518071ddae5a53de7551bcd40cd
#
_entry.id   11457518071ddae5a53de7551bcd40cd
#
_cell.length_a   1.000
_cell.length_b   1.000
_cell.length_c   1.000
_cell.angle_alpha   90.00
_cell.angle_beta   90.00
_cell.angle_gamma   90.00
#
_symmetry.space_group_name_H-M   'P 1'
#
loop_
_entity.id
_entity.type
_entity.pdbx_description
1 polymer ?
#
loop_
_entity_poly.entity_id
_entity_poly.type
_entity_poly.pdbx_seq_one_letter_code
_entity_poly.pdbx_strand_id
1 'polypeptide(L)'
;MSTVLHVSIERREFLLLAGAAVTGAGLAGCTGTQKSSGSVGGSGPSSSAAKPLPAVRQSRDAGMRLGPQVVHGSRDRTQVALTFHGQGPVSMADALLAEAERAGARVTVLAVGTWLGQYPRIADRILRGGHDLGNHTMHHLDIVTMGASDAYAEIAGCAQRLRTLTGSIGHWFRPSQTQYSTPLIEREARKAGYQTCVSYDVDSLDYTDPGPDAIVSTVLGSTRPGSIVSLHLGHSGTVIALPAIIRGLASRGLRPVTLTDLLSPG
;
A
#
# COMPACT_ATOMS: atom_id res chain seq x y z
N MET A 1 1.64 -4.54 -49.11
CA MET A 1 2.85 -5.25 -48.68
C MET A 1 3.40 -4.48 -47.49
N SER A 2 3.03 -4.87 -46.25
CA SER A 2 3.52 -4.26 -45.03
C SER A 2 4.31 -5.30 -44.27
N THR A 3 5.57 -5.02 -44.09
CA THR A 3 6.54 -5.89 -43.41
C THR A 3 6.44 -5.62 -41.90
N VAL A 4 6.04 -6.63 -41.11
CA VAL A 4 6.04 -6.59 -39.67
C VAL A 4 7.43 -7.03 -39.17
N LEU A 5 8.16 -6.13 -38.51
CA LEU A 5 9.41 -6.48 -37.80
C LEU A 5 9.08 -7.13 -36.47
N HIS A 6 9.48 -8.39 -36.33
CA HIS A 6 9.53 -9.10 -35.06
C HIS A 6 10.84 -8.73 -34.34
N VAL A 7 10.75 -8.12 -33.19
CA VAL A 7 11.91 -7.92 -32.29
C VAL A 7 11.88 -9.01 -31.22
N SER A 8 12.81 -9.96 -31.34
CA SER A 8 13.06 -10.99 -30.32
C SER A 8 13.95 -10.41 -29.22
N ILE A 9 13.48 -10.42 -27.99
CA ILE A 9 14.28 -10.07 -26.80
C ILE A 9 14.90 -11.34 -26.24
N GLU A 10 16.21 -11.45 -26.35
CA GLU A 10 17.00 -12.55 -25.76
C GLU A 10 17.09 -12.42 -24.23
N ARG A 11 16.78 -13.54 -23.56
CA ARG A 11 16.99 -13.73 -22.12
C ARG A 11 18.48 -13.91 -21.85
N ARG A 12 19.09 -13.02 -21.09
CA ARG A 12 20.42 -13.23 -20.49
C ARG A 12 20.28 -13.88 -19.13
N GLU A 13 20.78 -15.08 -19.04
CA GLU A 13 20.96 -15.84 -17.80
C GLU A 13 22.08 -15.22 -16.95
N PHE A 14 21.81 -15.01 -15.64
CA PHE A 14 22.85 -14.67 -14.68
C PHE A 14 23.31 -15.91 -13.94
N LEU A 15 24.58 -16.25 -14.14
CA LEU A 15 25.31 -17.34 -13.49
C LEU A 15 25.52 -17.03 -11.99
N LEU A 16 25.21 -18.03 -11.17
CA LEU A 16 25.57 -18.12 -9.75
C LEU A 16 27.08 -18.42 -9.59
N LEU A 17 27.78 -17.58 -8.83
CA LEU A 17 29.12 -17.93 -8.29
C LEU A 17 28.97 -18.31 -6.82
N ALA A 18 29.28 -19.57 -6.53
CA ALA A 18 29.49 -20.12 -5.20
C ALA A 18 30.93 -19.83 -4.74
N GLY A 19 31.09 -19.27 -3.56
CA GLY A 19 32.40 -19.04 -2.92
C GLY A 19 32.49 -19.71 -1.55
N ALA A 20 33.57 -20.42 -1.36
CA ALA A 20 33.86 -21.47 -0.39
C ALA A 20 34.04 -21.03 1.07
N ALA A 21 33.83 -22.00 1.96
CA ALA A 21 34.02 -22.00 3.40
C ALA A 21 35.51 -21.91 3.80
N VAL A 22 35.80 -21.27 4.94
CA VAL A 22 37.04 -21.45 5.72
C VAL A 22 36.68 -21.75 7.16
N THR A 23 37.09 -22.94 7.59
CA THR A 23 37.07 -23.45 8.96
C THR A 23 38.25 -22.91 9.74
N GLY A 24 38.07 -22.51 10.99
CA GLY A 24 39.14 -22.25 11.94
C GLY A 24 38.73 -22.66 13.34
N ALA A 25 39.34 -23.74 13.84
CA ALA A 25 39.21 -24.24 15.19
C ALA A 25 40.27 -23.58 16.10
N GLY A 26 39.93 -23.34 17.36
CA GLY A 26 40.86 -22.92 18.40
C GLY A 26 40.31 -23.18 19.80
N LEU A 27 41.03 -24.04 20.53
CA LEU A 27 40.73 -24.66 21.81
C LEU A 27 41.16 -23.82 23.04
N ALA A 28 40.64 -24.24 24.20
CA ALA A 28 41.13 -24.15 25.58
C ALA A 28 40.89 -22.81 26.30
N GLY A 29 40.23 -22.74 27.46
CA GLY A 29 40.30 -23.52 28.67
C GLY A 29 40.58 -22.57 29.81
N CYS A 30 39.83 -22.61 30.89
CA CYS A 30 40.24 -22.63 32.29
C CYS A 30 39.13 -22.23 33.24
N THR A 31 38.99 -23.08 34.18
CA THR A 31 38.18 -23.06 35.43
C THR A 31 38.51 -21.91 36.37
N GLY A 32 37.50 -21.40 37.06
CA GLY A 32 37.69 -20.51 38.21
C GLY A 32 36.40 -20.32 39.00
N THR A 33 36.27 -21.15 40.07
CA THR A 33 35.20 -21.09 41.08
C THR A 33 35.48 -19.96 42.06
N GLN A 34 34.57 -19.00 42.26
CA GLN A 34 34.52 -18.31 43.56
C GLN A 34 33.07 -17.88 43.89
N LYS A 35 32.61 -18.38 45.04
CA LYS A 35 31.41 -17.93 45.78
C LYS A 35 31.71 -16.60 46.48
N SER A 36 30.79 -15.64 46.35
CA SER A 36 30.54 -14.72 47.45
C SER A 36 29.08 -14.23 47.40
N SER A 37 28.43 -14.38 48.48
CA SER A 37 27.11 -13.92 48.85
C SER A 37 27.08 -12.40 49.01
N GLY A 38 26.06 -11.74 48.40
CA GLY A 38 25.79 -10.31 48.61
C GLY A 38 24.36 -9.99 48.15
N SER A 39 23.46 -9.97 49.09
CA SER A 39 22.09 -9.48 48.93
C SER A 39 22.10 -7.96 48.80
N VAL A 40 21.57 -7.42 47.71
CA VAL A 40 21.08 -6.03 47.63
C VAL A 40 19.95 -5.93 46.61
N GLY A 41 18.93 -5.20 47.01
CA GLY A 41 17.64 -4.85 46.53
C GLY A 41 17.37 -4.82 45.01
N GLY A 42 16.25 -5.42 44.67
CA GLY A 42 15.67 -5.39 43.31
C GLY A 42 15.15 -4.01 42.96
N SER A 43 15.64 -3.52 41.83
CA SER A 43 14.91 -2.54 41.03
C SER A 43 14.62 -3.23 39.69
N GLY A 44 13.39 -3.71 39.51
CA GLY A 44 12.93 -4.31 38.28
C GLY A 44 12.95 -3.29 37.16
N PRO A 45 13.25 -3.71 35.91
CA PRO A 45 13.11 -2.83 34.77
C PRO A 45 11.63 -2.48 34.57
N SER A 46 11.32 -1.19 34.66
CA SER A 46 10.03 -0.62 34.30
C SER A 46 9.69 -1.02 32.88
N SER A 47 8.75 -1.94 32.73
CA SER A 47 8.11 -2.26 31.46
C SER A 47 7.39 -1.01 30.97
N SER A 48 8.03 -0.27 30.07
CA SER A 48 7.36 0.81 29.33
C SER A 48 6.29 0.16 28.45
N ALA A 49 5.07 0.10 28.99
CA ALA A 49 3.90 -0.32 28.25
C ALA A 49 3.74 0.60 27.05
N ALA A 50 3.89 0.05 25.85
CA ALA A 50 3.62 0.74 24.60
C ALA A 50 2.19 1.31 24.67
N LYS A 51 2.09 2.63 24.50
CA LYS A 51 0.82 3.35 24.48
C LYS A 51 -0.08 2.70 23.42
N PRO A 52 -1.34 2.31 23.73
CA PRO A 52 -2.24 1.74 22.75
C PRO A 52 -2.37 2.68 21.57
N LEU A 53 -2.26 2.13 20.34
CA LEU A 53 -2.55 2.86 19.13
C LEU A 53 -3.96 3.46 19.23
N PRO A 54 -4.17 4.69 18.74
CA PRO A 54 -5.51 5.26 18.69
C PRO A 54 -6.41 4.31 17.92
N ALA A 55 -7.53 3.93 18.53
CA ALA A 55 -8.51 3.06 17.92
C ALA A 55 -8.82 3.58 16.53
N VAL A 56 -8.57 2.75 15.50
CA VAL A 56 -8.95 3.01 14.13
C VAL A 56 -10.42 3.43 14.17
N ARG A 57 -10.75 4.54 13.51
CA ARG A 57 -12.13 5.06 13.41
C ARG A 57 -13.01 4.04 12.70
N GLN A 58 -13.48 3.02 13.42
CA GLN A 58 -14.33 1.94 12.92
C GLN A 58 -15.83 2.30 12.85
N SER A 59 -16.23 3.54 13.15
CA SER A 59 -17.64 3.87 13.42
C SER A 59 -18.32 4.71 12.35
N ARG A 60 -17.97 4.58 11.05
CA ARG A 60 -18.68 5.25 9.96
C ARG A 60 -19.29 4.32 8.91
N ASP A 61 -19.42 3.04 9.20
CA ASP A 61 -20.00 2.05 8.25
C ASP A 61 -21.53 2.09 8.13
N ALA A 62 -22.20 2.94 8.88
CA ALA A 62 -23.65 3.02 8.84
C ALA A 62 -24.11 4.01 7.76
N GLY A 63 -24.22 3.58 6.50
CA GLY A 63 -25.03 4.33 5.56
C GLY A 63 -24.73 4.24 4.08
N MET A 64 -23.54 3.91 3.60
CA MET A 64 -23.28 3.92 2.17
C MET A 64 -23.38 2.51 1.57
N ARG A 65 -24.49 2.25 0.84
CA ARG A 65 -24.57 1.05 -0.01
C ARG A 65 -23.81 1.33 -1.31
N LEU A 66 -22.50 1.10 -1.30
CA LEU A 66 -21.70 1.02 -2.51
C LEU A 66 -22.09 -0.24 -3.27
N GLY A 67 -22.02 -0.19 -4.60
CA GLY A 67 -22.10 -1.37 -5.44
C GLY A 67 -20.91 -2.33 -5.21
N PRO A 68 -20.87 -3.45 -5.93
CA PRO A 68 -19.77 -4.41 -5.80
C PRO A 68 -18.41 -3.81 -6.20
N GLN A 69 -18.43 -2.75 -7.01
CA GLN A 69 -17.26 -1.97 -7.41
C GLN A 69 -17.56 -0.47 -7.39
N VAL A 70 -16.59 0.34 -6.98
CA VAL A 70 -16.64 1.79 -7.05
C VAL A 70 -15.49 2.32 -7.92
N VAL A 71 -15.79 3.28 -8.81
CA VAL A 71 -14.84 3.88 -9.75
C VAL A 71 -14.56 5.34 -9.40
N HIS A 72 -15.50 6.03 -8.80
CA HIS A 72 -15.40 7.40 -8.31
C HIS A 72 -16.43 7.65 -7.20
N GLY A 73 -16.24 8.68 -6.39
CA GLY A 73 -17.19 9.20 -5.42
C GLY A 73 -18.24 10.15 -6.04
N SER A 74 -18.99 10.86 -5.19
CA SER A 74 -19.96 11.86 -5.65
C SER A 74 -19.27 13.01 -6.40
N ARG A 75 -19.88 13.43 -7.51
CA ARG A 75 -19.42 14.57 -8.32
C ARG A 75 -19.82 15.93 -7.72
N ASP A 76 -20.68 15.92 -6.72
CA ASP A 76 -21.16 17.15 -6.06
C ASP A 76 -20.21 17.67 -4.97
N ARG A 77 -19.15 16.89 -4.67
CA ARG A 77 -18.16 17.22 -3.63
C ARG A 77 -16.84 17.64 -4.24
N THR A 78 -16.21 18.67 -3.68
CA THR A 78 -14.89 19.15 -4.07
C THR A 78 -13.76 18.28 -3.49
N GLN A 79 -13.97 16.98 -3.39
CA GLN A 79 -13.03 16.00 -2.85
C GLN A 79 -12.56 15.06 -3.94
N VAL A 80 -11.31 14.59 -3.83
CA VAL A 80 -10.71 13.57 -4.69
C VAL A 80 -9.88 12.62 -3.84
N ALA A 81 -9.74 11.35 -4.25
CA ALA A 81 -8.85 10.42 -3.58
C ALA A 81 -7.60 10.16 -4.44
N LEU A 82 -6.43 10.49 -3.90
CA LEU A 82 -5.16 10.01 -4.42
C LEU A 82 -4.88 8.65 -3.81
N THR A 83 -4.88 7.60 -4.64
CA THR A 83 -4.72 6.21 -4.19
C THR A 83 -3.46 5.61 -4.76
N PHE A 84 -2.66 4.95 -3.92
CA PHE A 84 -1.36 4.44 -4.27
C PHE A 84 -1.31 2.93 -4.17
N HIS A 85 -0.79 2.27 -5.19
CA HIS A 85 -0.41 0.86 -5.12
C HIS A 85 0.85 0.74 -4.27
N GLY A 86 0.71 0.06 -3.13
CA GLY A 86 1.72 0.02 -2.08
C GLY A 86 2.74 -1.08 -2.29
N GLN A 87 3.79 -0.79 -3.05
CA GLN A 87 5.00 -1.62 -3.18
C GLN A 87 6.20 -0.74 -3.59
N GLY A 88 7.41 -1.31 -3.59
CA GLY A 88 8.64 -0.60 -3.94
C GLY A 88 9.48 -0.21 -2.72
N PRO A 89 10.52 0.63 -2.91
CA PRO A 89 11.39 1.06 -1.82
C PRO A 89 10.63 1.85 -0.74
N VAL A 90 10.77 1.45 0.52
CA VAL A 90 10.07 2.09 1.64
C VAL A 90 10.44 3.56 1.80
N SER A 91 11.65 3.96 1.43
CA SER A 91 12.08 5.36 1.44
C SER A 91 11.30 6.26 0.49
N MET A 92 10.85 5.73 -0.67
CA MET A 92 9.97 6.46 -1.58
C MET A 92 8.57 6.62 -0.98
N ALA A 93 8.06 5.56 -0.33
CA ALA A 93 6.79 5.62 0.37
C ALA A 93 6.83 6.67 1.50
N ASP A 94 7.88 6.68 2.32
CA ASP A 94 8.06 7.66 3.39
C ASP A 94 8.14 9.10 2.84
N ALA A 95 8.90 9.33 1.76
CA ALA A 95 9.01 10.64 1.11
C ALA A 95 7.65 11.13 0.58
N LEU A 96 6.89 10.25 -0.07
CA LEU A 96 5.58 10.57 -0.62
C LEU A 96 4.55 10.87 0.47
N LEU A 97 4.51 10.06 1.54
CA LEU A 97 3.63 10.29 2.68
C LEU A 97 3.96 11.60 3.40
N ALA A 98 5.25 11.90 3.60
CA ALA A 98 5.70 13.14 4.20
C ALA A 98 5.31 14.36 3.34
N GLU A 99 5.36 14.25 2.01
CA GLU A 99 4.90 15.31 1.10
C GLU A 99 3.40 15.55 1.20
N ALA A 100 2.60 14.48 1.19
CA ALA A 100 1.15 14.57 1.36
C ALA A 100 0.79 15.24 2.69
N GLU A 101 1.43 14.83 3.78
CA GLU A 101 1.21 15.39 5.12
C GLU A 101 1.59 16.87 5.21
N ARG A 102 2.74 17.26 4.63
CA ARG A 102 3.20 18.66 4.58
C ARG A 102 2.22 19.56 3.84
N ALA A 103 1.56 19.01 2.80
CA ALA A 103 0.53 19.71 2.05
C ALA A 103 -0.87 19.62 2.70
N GLY A 104 -1.00 19.02 3.88
CA GLY A 104 -2.29 18.80 4.55
C GLY A 104 -3.22 17.81 3.85
N ALA A 105 -2.69 17.05 2.88
CA ALA A 105 -3.45 16.04 2.14
C ALA A 105 -3.50 14.70 2.90
N ARG A 106 -4.56 13.94 2.69
CA ARG A 106 -4.67 12.54 3.13
C ARG A 106 -4.83 11.68 1.90
N VAL A 107 -4.18 10.52 1.92
CA VAL A 107 -4.14 9.59 0.79
C VAL A 107 -4.58 8.19 1.22
N THR A 108 -4.77 7.31 0.26
CA THR A 108 -5.04 5.89 0.53
C THR A 108 -3.94 5.04 -0.10
N VAL A 109 -3.37 4.16 0.70
CA VAL A 109 -2.40 3.15 0.23
C VAL A 109 -3.08 1.78 0.21
N LEU A 110 -3.17 1.19 -0.98
CA LEU A 110 -3.61 -0.18 -1.18
C LEU A 110 -2.37 -1.04 -1.29
N ALA A 111 -2.01 -1.73 -0.20
CA ALA A 111 -0.70 -2.33 -0.02
C ALA A 111 -0.67 -3.80 -0.43
N VAL A 112 0.42 -4.21 -1.07
CA VAL A 112 0.73 -5.61 -1.38
C VAL A 112 1.17 -6.32 -0.10
N GLY A 113 0.62 -7.51 0.17
CA GLY A 113 0.86 -8.25 1.41
C GLY A 113 2.32 -8.64 1.63
N THR A 114 3.04 -9.03 0.57
CA THR A 114 4.49 -9.33 0.65
C THR A 114 5.31 -8.09 0.98
N TRP A 115 4.97 -6.94 0.43
CA TRP A 115 5.61 -5.67 0.76
C TRP A 115 5.42 -5.29 2.24
N LEU A 116 4.21 -5.45 2.77
CA LEU A 116 3.94 -5.27 4.20
C LEU A 116 4.73 -6.25 5.07
N GLY A 117 4.95 -7.48 4.58
CA GLY A 117 5.78 -8.47 5.25
C GLY A 117 7.26 -8.08 5.29
N GLN A 118 7.76 -7.48 4.22
CA GLN A 118 9.14 -7.00 4.11
C GLN A 118 9.38 -5.73 4.95
N TYR A 119 8.37 -4.84 5.02
CA TYR A 119 8.45 -3.56 5.71
C TYR A 119 7.29 -3.38 6.71
N PRO A 120 7.20 -4.17 7.79
CA PRO A 120 6.01 -4.19 8.65
C PRO A 120 5.71 -2.85 9.33
N ARG A 121 6.74 -2.00 9.55
CA ARG A 121 6.57 -0.68 10.16
C ARG A 121 5.84 0.34 9.28
N ILE A 122 5.78 0.09 7.96
CA ILE A 122 5.12 1.01 7.04
C ILE A 122 3.60 1.06 7.26
N ALA A 123 3.00 -0.06 7.70
CA ALA A 123 1.58 -0.10 8.02
C ALA A 123 1.21 0.91 9.11
N ASP A 124 1.98 0.93 10.19
CA ASP A 124 1.82 1.86 11.29
C ASP A 124 2.17 3.31 10.87
N ARG A 125 3.19 3.51 10.02
CA ARG A 125 3.55 4.82 9.45
C ARG A 125 2.39 5.43 8.65
N ILE A 126 1.75 4.65 7.78
CA ILE A 126 0.60 5.09 6.96
C ILE A 126 -0.56 5.50 7.87
N LEU A 127 -0.93 4.65 8.81
CA LEU A 127 -2.07 4.90 9.70
C LEU A 127 -1.85 6.09 10.65
N ARG A 128 -0.64 6.25 11.22
CA ARG A 128 -0.31 7.41 12.06
C ARG A 128 -0.32 8.73 11.31
N GLY A 129 -0.02 8.72 10.00
CA GLY A 129 -0.16 9.88 9.13
C GLY A 129 -1.60 10.28 8.85
N GLY A 130 -2.58 9.50 9.33
CA GLY A 130 -4.01 9.72 9.06
C GLY A 130 -4.44 9.32 7.64
N HIS A 131 -3.65 8.47 6.99
CA HIS A 131 -3.94 7.89 5.70
C HIS A 131 -4.75 6.59 5.84
N ASP A 132 -5.47 6.19 4.77
CA ASP A 132 -6.07 4.86 4.70
C ASP A 132 -5.03 3.82 4.29
N LEU A 133 -5.17 2.62 4.85
CA LEU A 133 -4.43 1.43 4.44
C LEU A 133 -5.42 0.33 4.06
N GLY A 134 -5.27 -0.21 2.85
CA GLY A 134 -6.12 -1.26 2.30
C GLY A 134 -5.31 -2.37 1.62
N ASN A 135 -6.03 -3.31 1.02
CA ASN A 135 -5.55 -4.56 0.45
C ASN A 135 -5.33 -4.43 -1.06
N HIS A 136 -4.15 -4.86 -1.55
CA HIS A 136 -3.83 -4.96 -2.98
C HIS A 136 -3.28 -6.34 -3.34
N THR A 137 -3.92 -7.40 -2.84
CA THR A 137 -3.54 -8.82 -2.95
C THR A 137 -2.23 -9.16 -2.21
N MET A 138 -1.96 -10.45 -2.05
CA MET A 138 -0.79 -10.92 -1.29
C MET A 138 0.51 -10.77 -2.07
N HIS A 139 0.52 -11.13 -3.37
CA HIS A 139 1.74 -11.21 -4.19
C HIS A 139 1.72 -10.32 -5.43
N HIS A 140 0.64 -9.54 -5.65
CA HIS A 140 0.47 -8.67 -6.81
C HIS A 140 0.51 -9.43 -8.15
N LEU A 141 -0.08 -10.62 -8.19
CA LEU A 141 -0.20 -11.41 -9.42
C LEU A 141 -1.42 -10.94 -10.24
N ASP A 142 -1.51 -11.36 -11.51
CA ASP A 142 -2.66 -11.08 -12.37
C ASP A 142 -3.89 -11.86 -11.89
N ILE A 143 -4.70 -11.21 -11.04
CA ILE A 143 -5.82 -11.84 -10.35
C ILE A 143 -6.97 -12.22 -11.30
N VAL A 144 -7.08 -11.59 -12.47
CA VAL A 144 -8.15 -11.92 -13.44
C VAL A 144 -7.95 -13.26 -14.12
N THR A 145 -6.72 -13.77 -14.15
CA THR A 145 -6.37 -15.07 -14.72
C THR A 145 -6.56 -16.23 -13.74
N MET A 146 -6.87 -15.93 -12.47
CA MET A 146 -6.95 -16.92 -11.38
C MET A 146 -8.32 -17.59 -11.29
N GLY A 147 -8.30 -18.86 -10.84
CA GLY A 147 -9.48 -19.53 -10.33
C GLY A 147 -9.96 -18.96 -8.98
N ALA A 148 -11.19 -19.32 -8.57
CA ALA A 148 -11.79 -18.77 -7.36
C ALA A 148 -10.96 -19.01 -6.09
N SER A 149 -10.36 -20.20 -5.94
CA SER A 149 -9.53 -20.55 -4.79
C SER A 149 -8.28 -19.68 -4.68
N ASP A 150 -7.59 -19.47 -5.80
CA ASP A 150 -6.34 -18.73 -5.84
C ASP A 150 -6.60 -17.22 -5.67
N ALA A 151 -7.64 -16.68 -6.32
CA ALA A 151 -8.07 -15.30 -6.12
C ALA A 151 -8.44 -15.03 -4.65
N TYR A 152 -9.20 -15.96 -4.02
CA TYR A 152 -9.49 -15.86 -2.60
C TYR A 152 -8.22 -15.90 -1.74
N ALA A 153 -7.28 -16.80 -2.02
CA ALA A 153 -6.03 -16.92 -1.27
C ALA A 153 -5.20 -15.62 -1.34
N GLU A 154 -5.12 -14.99 -2.52
CA GLU A 154 -4.45 -13.70 -2.73
C GLU A 154 -5.10 -12.58 -1.88
N ILE A 155 -6.43 -12.51 -1.86
CA ILE A 155 -7.15 -11.47 -1.12
C ILE A 155 -7.07 -11.74 0.38
N ALA A 156 -7.40 -12.96 0.81
CA ALA A 156 -7.44 -13.35 2.22
C ALA A 156 -6.05 -13.35 2.87
N GLY A 157 -5.01 -13.74 2.14
CA GLY A 157 -3.63 -13.69 2.61
C GLY A 157 -3.18 -12.28 2.97
N CYS A 158 -3.46 -11.30 2.11
CA CYS A 158 -3.17 -9.90 2.39
C CYS A 158 -4.06 -9.35 3.52
N ALA A 159 -5.35 -9.70 3.56
CA ALA A 159 -6.24 -9.34 4.66
C ALA A 159 -5.72 -9.83 6.02
N GLN A 160 -5.23 -11.07 6.09
CA GLN A 160 -4.61 -11.61 7.29
C GLN A 160 -3.32 -10.89 7.66
N ARG A 161 -2.49 -10.51 6.68
CA ARG A 161 -1.28 -9.69 6.90
C ARG A 161 -1.62 -8.34 7.51
N LEU A 162 -2.60 -7.63 6.94
CA LEU A 162 -3.10 -6.37 7.47
C LEU A 162 -3.61 -6.54 8.91
N ARG A 163 -4.42 -7.56 9.17
CA ARG A 163 -4.96 -7.84 10.52
C ARG A 163 -3.86 -8.09 11.54
N THR A 164 -2.84 -8.84 11.16
CA THR A 164 -1.69 -9.12 12.04
C THR A 164 -0.93 -7.84 12.41
N LEU A 165 -0.77 -6.91 11.47
CA LEU A 165 0.01 -5.69 11.66
C LEU A 165 -0.77 -4.56 12.33
N THR A 166 -2.08 -4.47 12.09
CA THR A 166 -2.89 -3.29 12.46
C THR A 166 -4.12 -3.60 13.30
N GLY A 167 -4.45 -4.87 13.49
CA GLY A 167 -5.70 -5.30 14.13
C GLY A 167 -6.92 -5.27 13.21
N SER A 168 -6.80 -4.81 11.95
CA SER A 168 -7.87 -4.66 10.97
C SER A 168 -7.45 -5.18 9.61
N ILE A 169 -8.41 -5.64 8.79
CA ILE A 169 -8.17 -5.96 7.37
C ILE A 169 -8.16 -4.71 6.48
N GLY A 170 -8.46 -3.51 7.04
CA GLY A 170 -8.77 -2.32 6.27
C GLY A 170 -10.18 -2.37 5.64
N HIS A 171 -10.65 -1.24 5.12
CA HIS A 171 -11.98 -1.17 4.47
C HIS A 171 -11.93 -1.48 2.98
N TRP A 172 -10.80 -1.23 2.34
CA TRP A 172 -10.68 -1.17 0.89
C TRP A 172 -9.83 -2.31 0.33
N PHE A 173 -10.32 -2.87 -0.77
CA PHE A 173 -9.58 -3.84 -1.59
C PHE A 173 -9.59 -3.37 -3.05
N ARG A 174 -8.42 -3.38 -3.69
CA ARG A 174 -8.26 -3.21 -5.12
C ARG A 174 -7.61 -4.45 -5.71
N PRO A 175 -8.21 -5.06 -6.76
CA PRO A 175 -7.58 -6.18 -7.45
C PRO A 175 -6.26 -5.75 -8.12
N SER A 176 -5.27 -6.65 -8.12
CA SER A 176 -3.96 -6.42 -8.74
C SER A 176 -4.03 -6.61 -10.26
N GLN A 177 -3.20 -5.82 -10.96
CA GLN A 177 -2.99 -5.87 -12.42
C GLN A 177 -4.26 -5.71 -13.27
N THR A 178 -5.31 -5.12 -12.73
CA THR A 178 -6.54 -4.80 -13.47
C THR A 178 -7.17 -3.53 -12.95
N GLN A 179 -7.79 -2.77 -13.85
CA GLN A 179 -8.58 -1.60 -13.46
C GLN A 179 -9.94 -2.02 -12.87
N TYR A 180 -10.57 -3.06 -13.42
CA TYR A 180 -11.92 -3.47 -13.03
C TYR A 180 -11.93 -4.87 -12.42
N SER A 181 -12.76 -5.05 -11.40
CA SER A 181 -13.07 -6.37 -10.85
C SER A 181 -13.95 -7.17 -11.81
N THR A 182 -13.87 -8.51 -11.70
CA THR A 182 -14.82 -9.42 -12.32
C THR A 182 -15.82 -9.92 -11.28
N PRO A 183 -16.98 -10.47 -11.68
CA PRO A 183 -17.92 -11.08 -10.74
C PRO A 183 -17.30 -12.16 -9.85
N LEU A 184 -16.27 -12.87 -10.35
CA LEU A 184 -15.50 -13.83 -9.56
C LEU A 184 -14.73 -13.10 -8.44
N ILE A 185 -13.95 -12.08 -8.80
CA ILE A 185 -13.13 -11.31 -7.84
C ILE A 185 -14.01 -10.65 -6.78
N GLU A 186 -15.13 -10.06 -7.17
CA GLU A 186 -16.09 -9.43 -6.25
C GLU A 186 -16.67 -10.42 -5.25
N ARG A 187 -16.99 -11.64 -5.70
CA ARG A 187 -17.47 -12.72 -4.83
C ARG A 187 -16.40 -13.16 -3.83
N GLU A 188 -15.17 -13.35 -4.29
CA GLU A 188 -14.07 -13.80 -3.44
C GLU A 188 -13.63 -12.68 -2.48
N ALA A 189 -13.68 -11.41 -2.91
CA ALA A 189 -13.45 -10.26 -2.04
C ALA A 189 -14.48 -10.21 -0.91
N ARG A 190 -15.77 -10.42 -1.21
CA ARG A 190 -16.83 -10.48 -0.16
C ARG A 190 -16.59 -11.59 0.84
N LYS A 191 -16.16 -12.79 0.41
CA LYS A 191 -15.79 -13.87 1.31
C LYS A 191 -14.62 -13.51 2.22
N ALA A 192 -13.66 -12.71 1.72
CA ALA A 192 -12.53 -12.22 2.49
C ALA A 192 -12.88 -11.05 3.43
N GLY A 193 -14.10 -10.50 3.33
CA GLY A 193 -14.61 -9.42 4.19
C GLY A 193 -14.73 -8.04 3.53
N TYR A 194 -14.42 -7.90 2.23
CA TYR A 194 -14.52 -6.65 1.50
C TYR A 194 -15.83 -6.56 0.72
N GLN A 195 -16.67 -5.59 1.06
CA GLN A 195 -17.99 -5.43 0.44
C GLN A 195 -17.93 -4.81 -0.96
N THR A 196 -16.92 -4.00 -1.22
CA THR A 196 -16.75 -3.23 -2.45
C THR A 196 -15.31 -3.32 -2.92
N CYS A 197 -15.10 -3.61 -4.20
CA CYS A 197 -13.83 -3.49 -4.88
C CYS A 197 -13.60 -2.03 -5.31
N VAL A 198 -12.37 -1.51 -5.13
CA VAL A 198 -12.03 -0.14 -5.50
C VAL A 198 -11.32 -0.13 -6.85
N SER A 199 -11.92 0.55 -7.82
CA SER A 199 -11.31 0.91 -9.10
C SER A 199 -10.86 2.39 -9.07
N TYR A 200 -10.70 2.99 -10.23
CA TYR A 200 -10.36 4.41 -10.42
C TYR A 200 -10.91 4.91 -11.74
N ASP A 201 -11.15 6.21 -11.85
CA ASP A 201 -11.54 6.89 -13.08
C ASP A 201 -10.40 7.72 -13.69
N VAL A 202 -9.27 7.83 -12.98
CA VAL A 202 -8.05 8.49 -13.45
C VAL A 202 -6.85 7.56 -13.25
N ASP A 203 -6.24 7.16 -14.37
CA ASP A 203 -4.95 6.47 -14.38
C ASP A 203 -3.85 7.50 -14.65
N SER A 204 -2.89 7.62 -13.75
CA SER A 204 -1.75 8.53 -13.89
C SER A 204 -0.73 8.06 -14.93
N LEU A 205 -0.73 6.76 -15.26
CA LEU A 205 0.26 6.06 -16.07
C LEU A 205 1.70 6.19 -15.53
N ASP A 206 1.85 6.52 -14.24
CA ASP A 206 3.15 6.74 -13.59
C ASP A 206 4.04 5.50 -13.59
N TYR A 207 3.43 4.29 -13.63
CA TYR A 207 4.13 3.01 -13.71
C TYR A 207 4.90 2.80 -15.03
N THR A 208 4.63 3.64 -16.04
CA THR A 208 5.39 3.64 -17.31
C THR A 208 6.62 4.54 -17.28
N ASP A 209 6.87 5.22 -16.14
CA ASP A 209 7.95 6.18 -15.94
C ASP A 209 8.05 7.30 -16.99
N PRO A 210 6.91 7.97 -17.32
CA PRO A 210 6.86 8.97 -18.41
C PRO A 210 7.51 10.30 -18.01
N GLY A 211 8.01 10.42 -16.78
CA GLY A 211 8.52 11.64 -16.18
C GLY A 211 7.47 12.44 -15.39
N PRO A 212 7.91 13.25 -14.42
CA PRO A 212 7.01 13.92 -13.47
C PRO A 212 6.02 14.88 -14.14
N ASP A 213 6.44 15.62 -15.15
CA ASP A 213 5.57 16.61 -15.83
C ASP A 213 4.42 15.92 -16.59
N ALA A 214 4.69 14.78 -17.22
CA ALA A 214 3.66 13.97 -17.88
C ALA A 214 2.66 13.40 -16.87
N ILE A 215 3.13 12.92 -15.71
CA ILE A 215 2.27 12.44 -14.61
C ILE A 215 1.36 13.58 -14.13
N VAL A 216 1.92 14.77 -13.86
CA VAL A 216 1.14 15.96 -13.45
C VAL A 216 0.08 16.31 -14.48
N SER A 217 0.47 16.37 -15.76
CA SER A 217 -0.45 16.70 -16.87
C SER A 217 -1.60 15.70 -16.97
N THR A 218 -1.29 14.40 -16.93
CA THR A 218 -2.29 13.32 -17.01
C THR A 218 -3.28 13.40 -15.84
N VAL A 219 -2.76 13.50 -14.61
CA VAL A 219 -3.60 13.55 -13.40
C VAL A 219 -4.46 14.80 -13.41
N LEU A 220 -3.88 15.99 -13.58
CA LEU A 220 -4.65 17.23 -13.55
C LEU A 220 -5.62 17.36 -14.71
N GLY A 221 -5.25 16.89 -15.91
CA GLY A 221 -6.13 16.94 -17.09
C GLY A 221 -7.39 16.10 -16.95
N SER A 222 -7.31 14.99 -16.22
CA SER A 222 -8.40 14.00 -16.12
C SER A 222 -9.22 14.10 -14.83
N THR A 223 -8.64 14.66 -13.74
CA THR A 223 -9.29 14.68 -12.42
C THR A 223 -10.47 15.65 -12.38
N ARG A 224 -11.58 15.21 -11.81
CA ARG A 224 -12.84 15.95 -11.54
C ARG A 224 -13.23 15.78 -10.08
N PRO A 225 -14.20 16.56 -9.57
CA PRO A 225 -14.80 16.29 -8.27
C PRO A 225 -15.18 14.81 -8.12
N GLY A 226 -14.86 14.21 -6.99
CA GLY A 226 -15.15 12.79 -6.73
C GLY A 226 -14.18 11.79 -7.37
N SER A 227 -13.19 12.19 -8.17
CA SER A 227 -12.28 11.25 -8.82
C SER A 227 -11.47 10.41 -7.84
N ILE A 228 -11.23 9.16 -8.22
CA ILE A 228 -10.26 8.26 -7.61
C ILE A 228 -9.09 8.14 -8.59
N VAL A 229 -7.91 8.59 -8.18
CA VAL A 229 -6.69 8.60 -8.98
C VAL A 229 -5.82 7.41 -8.61
N SER A 230 -5.36 6.66 -9.61
CA SER A 230 -4.40 5.56 -9.45
C SER A 230 -2.98 6.05 -9.63
N LEU A 231 -2.12 5.76 -8.64
CA LEU A 231 -0.70 6.11 -8.55
C LEU A 231 0.08 4.95 -7.90
N HIS A 232 1.42 4.99 -7.95
CA HIS A 232 2.28 3.93 -7.41
C HIS A 232 3.38 4.50 -6.49
N LEU A 233 3.66 3.79 -5.37
CA LEU A 233 4.71 4.22 -4.41
C LEU A 233 6.14 3.95 -4.90
N GLY A 234 6.32 3.04 -5.85
CA GLY A 234 7.64 2.55 -6.29
C GLY A 234 8.32 3.38 -7.39
N HIS A 235 7.71 4.48 -7.84
CA HIS A 235 8.20 5.28 -8.98
C HIS A 235 8.68 6.66 -8.52
N SER A 236 9.94 7.00 -8.83
CA SER A 236 10.53 8.28 -8.42
C SER A 236 9.84 9.49 -9.06
N GLY A 237 9.34 9.33 -10.30
CA GLY A 237 8.56 10.35 -11.00
C GLY A 237 7.30 10.74 -10.23
N THR A 238 6.64 9.78 -9.59
CA THR A 238 5.44 9.99 -8.76
C THR A 238 5.76 10.84 -7.53
N VAL A 239 6.86 10.54 -6.83
CA VAL A 239 7.31 11.32 -5.67
C VAL A 239 7.57 12.78 -6.06
N ILE A 240 8.25 13.01 -7.20
CA ILE A 240 8.56 14.35 -7.71
C ILE A 240 7.28 15.09 -8.18
N ALA A 241 6.34 14.38 -8.80
CA ALA A 241 5.09 14.94 -9.33
C ALA A 241 4.08 15.36 -8.24
N LEU A 242 4.07 14.64 -7.10
CA LEU A 242 3.02 14.78 -6.08
C LEU A 242 2.82 16.22 -5.57
N PRO A 243 3.87 17.02 -5.26
CA PRO A 243 3.69 18.41 -4.83
C PRO A 243 2.96 19.26 -5.86
N ALA A 244 3.26 19.09 -7.15
CA ALA A 244 2.61 19.83 -8.23
C ALA A 244 1.16 19.36 -8.43
N ILE A 245 0.90 18.06 -8.32
CA ILE A 245 -0.46 17.50 -8.35
C ILE A 245 -1.31 18.10 -7.24
N ILE A 246 -0.85 18.09 -5.98
CA ILE A 246 -1.61 18.61 -4.84
C ILE A 246 -1.89 20.11 -5.01
N ARG A 247 -0.89 20.91 -5.40
CA ARG A 247 -1.08 22.34 -5.67
C ARG A 247 -2.06 22.59 -6.82
N GLY A 248 -1.95 21.82 -7.91
CA GLY A 248 -2.85 21.96 -9.06
C GLY A 248 -4.29 21.57 -8.73
N LEU A 249 -4.51 20.56 -7.89
CA LEU A 249 -5.83 20.23 -7.37
C LEU A 249 -6.37 21.34 -6.49
N ALA A 250 -5.57 21.86 -5.56
CA ALA A 250 -5.95 22.96 -4.67
C ALA A 250 -6.34 24.25 -5.43
N SER A 251 -5.59 24.60 -6.49
CA SER A 251 -5.91 25.77 -7.35
C SER A 251 -7.25 25.63 -8.09
N ARG A 252 -7.74 24.40 -8.22
CA ARG A 252 -9.06 24.07 -8.81
C ARG A 252 -10.15 23.87 -7.73
N GLY A 253 -9.84 24.16 -6.46
CA GLY A 253 -10.77 23.96 -5.33
C GLY A 253 -10.97 22.49 -4.98
N LEU A 254 -10.13 21.57 -5.47
CA LEU A 254 -10.23 20.14 -5.19
C LEU A 254 -9.31 19.76 -4.02
N ARG A 255 -9.85 19.03 -3.05
CA ARG A 255 -9.14 18.64 -1.84
C ARG A 255 -8.85 17.14 -1.83
N PRO A 256 -7.58 16.71 -1.79
CA PRO A 256 -7.22 15.32 -1.60
C PRO A 256 -7.63 14.82 -0.21
N VAL A 257 -8.39 13.72 -0.18
CA VAL A 257 -8.85 13.03 1.04
C VAL A 257 -8.64 11.53 0.91
N THR A 258 -8.84 10.77 2.00
CA THR A 258 -8.83 9.31 1.93
C THR A 258 -10.03 8.76 1.15
N LEU A 259 -9.98 7.50 0.71
CA LEU A 259 -11.15 6.82 0.15
C LEU A 259 -12.30 6.77 1.14
N THR A 260 -12.00 6.55 2.42
CA THR A 260 -13.00 6.52 3.47
C THR A 260 -13.73 7.87 3.57
N ASP A 261 -13.00 8.98 3.53
CA ASP A 261 -13.63 10.31 3.55
C ASP A 261 -14.37 10.62 2.25
N LEU A 262 -13.80 10.26 1.07
CA LEU A 262 -14.43 10.50 -0.24
C LEU A 262 -15.75 9.77 -0.38
N LEU A 263 -15.80 8.52 0.10
CA LEU A 263 -16.93 7.62 -0.08
C LEU A 263 -17.88 7.59 1.12
N SER A 264 -17.61 8.33 2.18
CA SER A 264 -18.55 8.50 3.31
C SER A 264 -19.80 9.27 2.90
N PRO A 265 -20.97 8.95 3.45
CA PRO A 265 -22.17 9.79 3.32
C PRO A 265 -21.86 11.20 3.82
N GLY A 266 -22.41 12.21 3.16
CA GLY A 266 -22.32 13.63 3.56
C GLY A 266 -23.13 13.94 4.80
#